data_f9a89d4661f02e87ec34e5fde39ada34
#
_entry.id   f9a89d4661f02e87ec34e5fde39ada34
#
_cell.length_a   1.000
_cell.length_b   1.000
_cell.length_c   1.000
_cell.angle_alpha   90.00
_cell.angle_beta   90.00
_cell.angle_gamma   90.00
#
_symmetry.space_group_name_H-M   'P 1'
#
loop_
_entity.id
_entity.type
_entity.pdbx_description
1 polymer ?
#
loop_
_entity_poly.entity_id
_entity_poly.type
_entity_poly.pdbx_seq_one_letter_code
_entity_poly.pdbx_strand_id
1 'polypeptide(L)'
;MKRKWKACLCIAAFLLAVLPVSASADSGPKPQITIQVQNAPDGDYYVDLLIPGEIPERCIDNIEWNHIDRASLPLDALERDRMDGWHYAMLDGTQPPLFYKHPDKDTFVFSYFGTPDTFRIAVYDDSQQKVNFSEVMKRTQLQQIFTCDFADNTVKTGNPLLTYLKQLASSLLPTLLLEGILLLPFGFWDRRNAKLFFVVNIGTQLLLTVVTAACMWIGMPFYRYLVFAPLELVIWIIEAVIYRKRLQTRRETAHPVAYALCANALSAAATLFSVHMIFPWV
;
A
#
# COMPACT_ATOMS: atom_id res chain seq x y z
N MET A 1 17.09 14.32 37.80
CA MET A 1 17.11 14.28 36.31
C MET A 1 17.45 12.90 35.74
N LYS A 2 18.52 12.25 36.11
CA LYS A 2 19.01 10.96 35.56
C LYS A 2 18.01 9.79 35.63
N ARG A 3 17.08 9.80 36.60
CA ARG A 3 16.14 8.66 36.81
C ARG A 3 14.94 8.67 35.83
N LYS A 4 14.47 9.83 35.36
CA LYS A 4 13.34 9.96 34.43
C LYS A 4 13.76 9.68 32.98
N TRP A 5 14.98 10.03 32.60
CA TRP A 5 15.57 9.65 31.31
C TRP A 5 15.74 8.14 31.18
N LYS A 6 16.16 7.49 32.26
CA LYS A 6 16.25 6.03 32.29
C LYS A 6 14.88 5.37 32.12
N ALA A 7 13.82 5.95 32.71
CA ALA A 7 12.45 5.43 32.52
C ALA A 7 11.97 5.59 31.08
N CYS A 8 12.19 6.74 30.43
CA CYS A 8 11.85 6.93 29.02
C CYS A 8 12.66 6.02 28.10
N LEU A 9 13.96 5.84 28.36
CA LEU A 9 14.80 4.86 27.62
C LEU A 9 14.36 3.42 27.85
N CYS A 10 13.97 3.06 29.08
CA CYS A 10 13.45 1.75 29.38
C CYS A 10 12.08 1.50 28.72
N ILE A 11 11.20 2.49 28.66
CA ILE A 11 9.91 2.40 27.96
C ILE A 11 10.14 2.29 26.46
N ALA A 12 11.01 3.09 25.87
CA ALA A 12 11.37 3.00 24.46
C ALA A 12 12.05 1.67 24.13
N ALA A 13 12.97 1.19 24.96
CA ALA A 13 13.62 -0.10 24.80
C ALA A 13 12.63 -1.27 25.02
N PHE A 14 11.71 -1.14 25.97
CA PHE A 14 10.65 -2.13 26.18
C PHE A 14 9.66 -2.17 25.01
N LEU A 15 9.25 -1.02 24.49
CA LEU A 15 8.41 -0.94 23.29
C LEU A 15 9.12 -1.53 22.07
N LEU A 16 10.42 -1.27 21.90
CA LEU A 16 11.23 -1.89 20.84
C LEU A 16 11.45 -3.41 21.05
N ALA A 17 11.51 -3.88 22.28
CA ALA A 17 11.70 -5.30 22.60
C ALA A 17 10.40 -6.12 22.57
N VAL A 18 9.27 -5.48 22.79
CA VAL A 18 7.93 -6.13 22.76
C VAL A 18 7.36 -6.16 21.34
N LEU A 19 7.87 -5.29 20.44
CA LEU A 19 7.55 -5.39 19.03
C LEU A 19 8.27 -6.63 18.49
N PRO A 20 7.54 -7.66 18.00
CA PRO A 20 8.18 -8.72 17.26
C PRO A 20 8.82 -8.08 16.03
N VAL A 21 10.13 -7.86 16.09
CA VAL A 21 10.94 -7.54 14.92
C VAL A 21 11.04 -8.82 14.13
N SER A 22 9.93 -9.22 13.52
CA SER A 22 10.03 -10.01 12.33
C SER A 22 10.75 -9.10 11.35
N ALA A 23 12.03 -9.32 11.14
CA ALA A 23 12.80 -8.69 10.10
C ALA A 23 12.28 -9.19 8.75
N SER A 24 11.05 -8.85 8.45
CA SER A 24 10.49 -8.95 7.13
C SER A 24 11.01 -7.71 6.41
N ALA A 25 11.99 -7.90 5.53
CA ALA A 25 12.53 -6.85 4.66
C ALA A 25 11.45 -6.25 3.73
N ASP A 26 10.19 -6.53 3.97
CA ASP A 26 9.06 -6.38 3.10
C ASP A 26 7.87 -5.66 3.78
N SER A 27 8.13 -4.73 4.68
CA SER A 27 7.14 -4.10 5.57
C SER A 27 6.35 -2.93 4.97
N GLY A 28 6.51 -2.62 3.68
CA GLY A 28 5.76 -1.53 3.02
C GLY A 28 4.46 -2.02 2.33
N PRO A 29 3.50 -1.11 2.06
CA PRO A 29 2.33 -1.46 1.27
C PRO A 29 2.76 -1.88 -0.14
N LYS A 30 2.28 -3.04 -0.58
CA LYS A 30 2.62 -3.65 -1.87
C LYS A 30 1.85 -3.03 -3.03
N PRO A 31 2.41 -3.04 -4.25
CA PRO A 31 1.61 -2.75 -5.44
C PRO A 31 0.44 -3.70 -5.53
N GLN A 32 -0.75 -3.19 -5.83
CA GLN A 32 -1.95 -4.00 -5.91
C GLN A 32 -2.93 -3.46 -6.94
N ILE A 33 -3.48 -4.36 -7.73
CA ILE A 33 -4.62 -4.13 -8.61
C ILE A 33 -5.76 -4.99 -8.08
N THR A 34 -6.87 -4.36 -7.74
CA THR A 34 -8.10 -5.04 -7.34
C THR A 34 -9.11 -4.88 -8.45
N ILE A 35 -9.56 -5.99 -9.03
CA ILE A 35 -10.62 -6.01 -10.05
C ILE A 35 -11.92 -6.43 -9.39
N GLN A 36 -12.92 -5.57 -9.50
CA GLN A 36 -14.30 -5.87 -9.10
C GLN A 36 -15.12 -6.07 -10.36
N VAL A 37 -15.62 -7.28 -10.58
CA VAL A 37 -16.46 -7.61 -11.73
C VAL A 37 -17.91 -7.30 -11.36
N GLN A 38 -18.58 -6.53 -12.21
CA GLN A 38 -20.03 -6.29 -12.15
C GLN A 38 -20.70 -6.94 -13.34
N ASN A 39 -21.94 -7.36 -13.18
CA ASN A 39 -22.68 -8.08 -14.20
C ASN A 39 -21.87 -9.28 -14.74
N ALA A 40 -21.27 -10.04 -13.81
CA ALA A 40 -20.42 -11.18 -14.12
C ALA A 40 -21.15 -12.20 -15.01
N PRO A 41 -20.41 -13.04 -15.77
CA PRO A 41 -21.00 -14.13 -16.53
C PRO A 41 -21.81 -15.09 -15.65
N ASP A 42 -22.85 -15.67 -16.21
CA ASP A 42 -23.58 -16.76 -15.56
C ASP A 42 -22.69 -18.01 -15.49
N GLY A 43 -22.37 -18.48 -14.30
CA GLY A 43 -21.54 -19.65 -14.08
C GLY A 43 -20.10 -19.35 -13.72
N ASP A 44 -19.21 -20.28 -14.05
CA ASP A 44 -17.79 -20.16 -13.76
C ASP A 44 -17.10 -19.18 -14.72
N TYR A 45 -16.27 -18.28 -14.18
CA TYR A 45 -15.44 -17.40 -14.98
C TYR A 45 -14.09 -17.17 -14.31
N TYR A 46 -13.11 -16.69 -15.09
CA TYR A 46 -11.75 -16.44 -14.61
C TYR A 46 -11.33 -15.02 -14.97
N VAL A 47 -10.51 -14.41 -14.14
CA VAL A 47 -9.97 -13.07 -14.37
C VAL A 47 -8.47 -13.11 -14.31
N ASP A 48 -7.82 -12.52 -15.32
CA ASP A 48 -6.38 -12.29 -15.34
C ASP A 48 -6.07 -10.91 -15.91
N LEU A 49 -4.81 -10.54 -15.85
CA LEU A 49 -4.29 -9.33 -16.47
C LEU A 49 -3.50 -9.71 -17.72
N LEU A 50 -3.60 -8.88 -18.76
CA LEU A 50 -2.69 -8.90 -19.90
C LEU A 50 -1.63 -7.82 -19.72
N ILE A 51 -0.39 -8.20 -19.89
CA ILE A 51 0.79 -7.34 -19.79
C ILE A 51 1.33 -7.10 -21.20
N PRO A 52 1.72 -5.87 -21.59
CA PRO A 52 2.29 -5.59 -22.90
C PRO A 52 3.67 -6.24 -23.08
N GLY A 53 3.94 -6.75 -24.27
CA GLY A 53 5.21 -7.37 -24.65
C GLY A 53 5.12 -8.87 -24.90
N GLU A 54 6.26 -9.46 -25.21
CA GLU A 54 6.39 -10.91 -25.35
C GLU A 54 6.70 -11.56 -24.00
N ILE A 55 6.38 -12.83 -23.88
CA ILE A 55 6.64 -13.61 -22.66
C ILE A 55 8.16 -13.74 -22.50
N PRO A 56 8.75 -13.28 -21.41
CA PRO A 56 10.16 -13.52 -21.15
C PRO A 56 10.43 -15.02 -21.03
N GLU A 57 11.44 -15.55 -21.73
CA GLU A 57 11.81 -16.98 -21.70
C GLU A 57 11.92 -17.54 -20.26
N ARG A 58 12.46 -16.74 -19.33
CA ARG A 58 12.59 -17.08 -17.91
C ARG A 58 11.28 -17.37 -17.20
N CYS A 59 10.14 -16.91 -17.74
CA CYS A 59 8.84 -17.02 -17.11
C CYS A 59 8.11 -18.31 -17.50
N ILE A 60 8.52 -18.94 -18.61
CA ILE A 60 7.96 -20.21 -19.06
C ILE A 60 8.24 -21.32 -18.03
N ASP A 61 9.42 -21.30 -17.42
CA ASP A 61 9.82 -22.29 -16.41
C ASP A 61 9.15 -22.08 -15.04
N ASN A 62 8.67 -20.85 -14.76
CA ASN A 62 8.08 -20.53 -13.45
C ASN A 62 6.63 -21.00 -13.27
N ILE A 63 5.96 -21.46 -14.30
CA ILE A 63 4.59 -21.99 -14.21
C ILE A 63 4.54 -23.23 -13.30
N GLU A 64 5.62 -24.01 -13.23
CA GLU A 64 5.70 -25.18 -12.34
C GLU A 64 5.83 -24.81 -10.86
N TRP A 65 6.39 -23.64 -10.56
CA TRP A 65 6.64 -23.18 -9.19
C TRP A 65 5.39 -22.70 -8.44
N ASN A 66 4.35 -22.30 -9.17
CA ASN A 66 3.17 -21.70 -8.57
C ASN A 66 2.08 -22.71 -8.18
N HIS A 67 2.35 -24.04 -8.24
CA HIS A 67 1.39 -25.09 -7.91
C HIS A 67 0.03 -24.94 -8.62
N ILE A 68 0.04 -24.31 -9.82
CA ILE A 68 -1.17 -24.14 -10.59
C ILE A 68 -1.50 -25.48 -11.26
N ASP A 69 -2.66 -26.02 -10.95
CA ASP A 69 -3.19 -27.17 -11.68
C ASP A 69 -3.55 -26.74 -13.11
N ARG A 70 -2.63 -26.98 -14.03
CA ARG A 70 -2.82 -26.67 -15.47
C ARG A 70 -4.05 -27.34 -16.05
N ALA A 71 -4.44 -28.50 -15.53
CA ALA A 71 -5.61 -29.21 -16.01
C ALA A 71 -6.92 -28.50 -15.69
N SER A 72 -6.90 -27.58 -14.73
CA SER A 72 -8.06 -26.77 -14.36
C SER A 72 -8.15 -25.44 -15.12
N LEU A 73 -7.14 -25.09 -15.93
CA LEU A 73 -7.10 -23.82 -16.66
C LEU A 73 -7.64 -24.01 -18.10
N PRO A 74 -8.36 -23.03 -18.63
CA PRO A 74 -8.86 -23.05 -20.01
C PRO A 74 -7.77 -22.67 -21.02
N LEU A 75 -6.64 -23.40 -21.03
CA LEU A 75 -5.46 -23.06 -21.82
C LEU A 75 -5.75 -22.96 -23.32
N ASP A 76 -6.57 -23.86 -23.87
CA ASP A 76 -6.93 -23.83 -25.29
C ASP A 76 -7.67 -22.55 -25.68
N ALA A 77 -8.54 -22.06 -24.80
CA ALA A 77 -9.24 -20.81 -25.02
C ALA A 77 -8.29 -19.60 -24.91
N LEU A 78 -7.36 -19.63 -23.96
CA LEU A 78 -6.36 -18.57 -23.77
C LEU A 78 -5.42 -18.46 -24.98
N GLU A 79 -5.00 -19.59 -25.55
CA GLU A 79 -4.16 -19.60 -26.75
C GLU A 79 -4.94 -19.14 -27.99
N ARG A 80 -6.17 -19.61 -28.17
CA ARG A 80 -7.04 -19.24 -29.29
C ARG A 80 -7.36 -17.75 -29.31
N ASP A 81 -7.69 -17.19 -28.14
CA ASP A 81 -8.13 -15.80 -27.99
C ASP A 81 -6.95 -14.89 -27.62
N ARG A 82 -5.73 -15.26 -28.00
CA ARG A 82 -4.52 -14.50 -27.74
C ARG A 82 -4.57 -13.13 -28.43
N MET A 83 -4.09 -12.10 -27.72
CA MET A 83 -3.95 -10.76 -28.26
C MET A 83 -2.48 -10.49 -28.64
N ASP A 84 -2.22 -10.10 -29.89
CA ASP A 84 -0.88 -9.79 -30.37
C ASP A 84 -0.22 -8.65 -29.59
N GLY A 85 1.03 -8.86 -29.19
CA GLY A 85 1.81 -7.91 -28.41
C GLY A 85 1.43 -7.84 -26.91
N TRP A 86 0.62 -8.80 -26.44
CA TRP A 86 0.21 -8.93 -25.05
C TRP A 86 0.35 -10.38 -24.58
N HIS A 87 0.66 -10.57 -23.30
CA HIS A 87 0.69 -11.89 -22.69
C HIS A 87 -0.04 -11.89 -21.33
N TYR A 88 -0.51 -13.05 -20.91
CA TYR A 88 -1.18 -13.20 -19.62
C TYR A 88 -0.19 -13.05 -18.44
N ALA A 89 -0.60 -12.38 -17.39
CA ALA A 89 0.21 -12.15 -16.21
C ALA A 89 0.67 -13.46 -15.55
N MET A 90 -0.15 -14.51 -15.64
CA MET A 90 0.22 -15.82 -15.11
C MET A 90 1.49 -16.40 -15.76
N LEU A 91 1.86 -15.97 -16.96
CA LEU A 91 3.07 -16.40 -17.64
C LEU A 91 4.29 -15.55 -17.27
N ASP A 92 4.08 -14.40 -16.65
CA ASP A 92 5.14 -13.48 -16.21
C ASP A 92 5.53 -13.67 -14.73
N GLY A 93 4.95 -14.67 -14.05
CA GLY A 93 5.29 -15.00 -12.67
C GLY A 93 4.84 -13.95 -11.65
N THR A 94 3.82 -13.14 -11.95
CA THR A 94 3.21 -12.26 -10.96
C THR A 94 2.64 -13.08 -9.82
N GLN A 95 2.78 -12.60 -8.60
CA GLN A 95 2.16 -13.23 -7.41
C GLN A 95 1.00 -12.40 -6.89
N PRO A 96 0.09 -13.10 -6.30
CA PRO A 96 -0.66 -14.29 -6.73
C PRO A 96 -1.80 -13.87 -7.62
N PRO A 97 -2.58 -14.74 -7.87
CA PRO A 97 -2.56 -15.80 -8.84
C PRO A 97 -3.16 -15.26 -10.10
N LEU A 98 -2.57 -15.44 -10.90
CA LEU A 98 -2.58 -15.39 -12.27
C LEU A 98 -3.97 -15.60 -12.85
N PHE A 99 -4.41 -16.64 -13.21
CA PHE A 99 -5.74 -16.86 -13.75
C PHE A 99 -6.63 -17.49 -12.67
N TYR A 100 -7.35 -16.65 -11.97
CA TYR A 100 -7.99 -17.03 -10.72
C TYR A 100 -9.49 -17.29 -10.88
N LYS A 101 -9.92 -18.49 -10.56
CA LYS A 101 -11.34 -18.82 -10.43
C LYS A 101 -11.82 -18.52 -9.02
N HIS A 102 -12.83 -17.70 -8.89
CA HIS A 102 -13.44 -17.45 -7.58
C HIS A 102 -14.94 -17.73 -7.68
N PRO A 103 -15.44 -18.84 -7.11
CA PRO A 103 -16.83 -19.22 -7.24
C PRO A 103 -17.81 -18.29 -6.50
N ASP A 104 -17.32 -17.56 -5.47
CA ASP A 104 -18.21 -16.85 -4.55
C ASP A 104 -17.94 -15.34 -4.44
N LYS A 105 -17.00 -14.78 -5.21
CA LYS A 105 -16.62 -13.38 -5.08
C LYS A 105 -16.24 -12.77 -6.41
N ASP A 106 -16.91 -11.70 -6.76
CA ASP A 106 -16.61 -10.91 -7.95
C ASP A 106 -15.45 -9.93 -7.75
N THR A 107 -14.50 -10.26 -6.84
CA THR A 107 -13.35 -9.43 -6.51
C THR A 107 -12.07 -10.24 -6.58
N PHE A 108 -11.14 -9.78 -7.44
CA PHE A 108 -9.86 -10.43 -7.72
C PHE A 108 -8.74 -9.48 -7.37
N VAL A 109 -7.72 -9.98 -6.66
CA VAL A 109 -6.61 -9.18 -6.16
C VAL A 109 -5.31 -9.66 -6.76
N PHE A 110 -4.65 -8.79 -7.52
CA PHE A 110 -3.32 -9.00 -8.06
C PHE A 110 -2.35 -8.10 -7.31
N SER A 111 -1.38 -8.69 -6.63
CA SER A 111 -0.49 -7.93 -5.76
C SER A 111 0.94 -8.44 -5.80
N TYR A 112 1.85 -7.63 -5.24
CA TYR A 112 3.26 -7.93 -5.03
C TYR A 112 4.14 -7.73 -6.27
N PHE A 113 5.18 -8.57 -6.41
CA PHE A 113 6.11 -8.47 -7.54
C PHE A 113 5.42 -8.72 -8.87
N GLY A 114 5.80 -7.98 -9.90
CA GLY A 114 5.24 -8.15 -11.23
C GLY A 114 3.89 -7.48 -11.46
N THR A 115 3.28 -6.83 -10.43
CA THR A 115 2.05 -6.06 -10.65
C THR A 115 2.28 -4.97 -11.68
N PRO A 116 1.63 -5.02 -12.86
CA PRO A 116 1.95 -4.15 -13.98
C PRO A 116 1.47 -2.71 -13.77
N ASP A 117 2.15 -1.75 -14.42
CA ASP A 117 1.71 -0.36 -14.49
C ASP A 117 0.76 -0.11 -15.67
N THR A 118 0.91 -0.90 -16.75
CA THR A 118 0.01 -0.87 -17.92
C THR A 118 -0.48 -2.28 -18.19
N PHE A 119 -1.78 -2.45 -18.32
CA PHE A 119 -2.39 -3.75 -18.47
C PHE A 119 -3.75 -3.66 -19.14
N ARG A 120 -4.31 -4.81 -19.50
CA ARG A 120 -5.73 -5.02 -19.80
C ARG A 120 -6.28 -6.04 -18.84
N ILE A 121 -7.58 -6.02 -18.62
CA ILE A 121 -8.28 -7.06 -17.86
C ILE A 121 -8.79 -8.08 -18.86
N ALA A 122 -8.49 -9.35 -18.61
CA ALA A 122 -9.02 -10.48 -19.35
C ALA A 122 -10.04 -11.20 -18.48
N VAL A 123 -11.25 -11.38 -18.97
CA VAL A 123 -12.30 -12.16 -18.32
C VAL A 123 -12.69 -13.31 -19.23
N TYR A 124 -12.40 -14.53 -18.80
CA TYR A 124 -12.81 -15.74 -19.49
C TYR A 124 -14.17 -16.20 -18.99
N ASP A 125 -15.11 -16.33 -19.88
CA ASP A 125 -16.45 -16.85 -19.63
C ASP A 125 -16.49 -18.32 -20.02
N ASP A 126 -16.64 -19.21 -19.02
CA ASP A 126 -16.66 -20.65 -19.25
C ASP A 126 -17.89 -21.11 -20.02
N SER A 127 -19.01 -20.41 -19.87
CA SER A 127 -20.25 -20.74 -20.58
C SER A 127 -20.17 -20.48 -22.08
N GLN A 128 -19.45 -19.42 -22.47
CA GLN A 128 -19.23 -19.03 -23.85
C GLN A 128 -17.90 -19.53 -24.43
N GLN A 129 -17.04 -20.09 -23.60
CA GLN A 129 -15.69 -20.53 -23.95
C GLN A 129 -14.89 -19.41 -24.65
N LYS A 130 -15.00 -18.17 -24.15
CA LYS A 130 -14.47 -16.97 -24.76
C LYS A 130 -13.79 -16.05 -23.76
N VAL A 131 -12.71 -15.41 -24.16
CA VAL A 131 -12.04 -14.35 -23.39
C VAL A 131 -12.50 -12.98 -23.89
N ASN A 132 -12.94 -12.13 -22.98
CA ASN A 132 -13.22 -10.72 -23.23
C ASN A 132 -12.07 -9.86 -22.64
N PHE A 133 -11.64 -8.85 -23.41
CA PHE A 133 -10.55 -7.99 -23.04
C PHE A 133 -11.04 -6.54 -22.84
N SER A 134 -10.57 -5.91 -21.79
CA SER A 134 -10.82 -4.48 -21.56
C SER A 134 -9.99 -3.61 -22.51
N GLU A 135 -10.24 -2.31 -22.49
CA GLU A 135 -9.30 -1.32 -22.99
C GLU A 135 -7.98 -1.31 -22.20
N VAL A 136 -6.98 -0.57 -22.71
CA VAL A 136 -5.68 -0.44 -22.01
C VAL A 136 -5.85 0.43 -20.79
N MET A 137 -5.50 -0.13 -19.63
CA MET A 137 -5.56 0.53 -18.35
C MET A 137 -4.16 0.92 -17.87
N LYS A 138 -4.08 2.00 -17.10
CA LYS A 138 -2.85 2.41 -16.42
C LYS A 138 -3.08 2.51 -14.92
N ARG A 139 -2.19 1.92 -14.15
CA ARG A 139 -2.17 2.06 -12.72
C ARG A 139 -1.52 3.40 -12.33
N THR A 140 -2.30 4.25 -11.67
CA THR A 140 -1.87 5.57 -11.18
C THR A 140 -1.73 5.63 -9.66
N GLN A 141 -2.07 4.54 -8.98
CA GLN A 141 -2.00 4.42 -7.52
C GLN A 141 -1.28 3.14 -7.16
N LEU A 142 -0.66 3.10 -5.97
CA LEU A 142 0.02 1.89 -5.52
C LEU A 142 -0.96 0.72 -5.38
N GLN A 143 -2.08 0.97 -4.75
CA GLN A 143 -3.19 0.04 -4.63
C GLN A 143 -4.40 0.68 -5.31
N GLN A 144 -4.84 0.09 -6.41
CA GLN A 144 -5.89 0.67 -7.23
C GLN A 144 -7.01 -0.34 -7.47
N ILE A 145 -8.24 0.15 -7.36
CA ILE A 145 -9.45 -0.62 -7.63
C ILE A 145 -9.98 -0.25 -8.99
N PHE A 146 -10.28 -1.26 -9.79
CA PHE A 146 -10.93 -1.15 -11.09
C PHE A 146 -12.23 -1.93 -11.03
N THR A 147 -13.31 -1.32 -11.48
CA THR A 147 -14.61 -1.96 -11.61
C THR A 147 -14.83 -2.29 -13.08
N CYS A 148 -14.82 -3.57 -13.40
CA CYS A 148 -15.06 -4.10 -14.74
C CYS A 148 -16.54 -4.50 -14.86
N ASP A 149 -17.27 -3.82 -15.70
CA ASP A 149 -18.63 -4.23 -16.08
C ASP A 149 -18.55 -5.20 -17.23
N PHE A 150 -18.87 -6.48 -16.97
CA PHE A 150 -18.75 -7.54 -17.97
C PHE A 150 -19.77 -7.38 -19.11
N ALA A 151 -20.99 -6.95 -18.81
CA ALA A 151 -22.04 -6.83 -19.81
C ALA A 151 -21.73 -5.74 -20.86
N ASP A 152 -21.20 -4.60 -20.41
CA ASP A 152 -20.87 -3.46 -21.28
C ASP A 152 -19.40 -3.46 -21.72
N ASN A 153 -18.59 -4.38 -21.22
CA ASN A 153 -17.14 -4.46 -21.41
C ASN A 153 -16.43 -3.12 -21.10
N THR A 154 -16.90 -2.42 -20.06
CA THR A 154 -16.35 -1.14 -19.64
C THR A 154 -15.60 -1.26 -18.32
N VAL A 155 -14.54 -0.46 -18.17
CA VAL A 155 -13.78 -0.41 -16.91
C VAL A 155 -13.81 0.99 -16.33
N LYS A 156 -14.21 1.08 -15.07
CA LYS A 156 -14.24 2.33 -14.30
C LYS A 156 -13.16 2.30 -13.22
N THR A 157 -12.48 3.41 -13.04
CA THR A 157 -11.55 3.60 -11.94
C THR A 157 -12.19 4.43 -10.84
N GLY A 158 -11.87 4.12 -9.59
CA GLY A 158 -12.26 4.96 -8.47
C GLY A 158 -11.68 6.37 -8.59
N ASN A 159 -12.30 7.33 -7.91
CA ASN A 159 -11.80 8.70 -7.87
C ASN A 159 -10.42 8.75 -7.18
N PRO A 160 -9.33 9.12 -7.89
CA PRO A 160 -7.98 9.15 -7.32
C PRO A 160 -7.87 10.06 -6.10
N LEU A 161 -8.53 11.21 -6.12
CA LEU A 161 -8.53 12.16 -5.00
C LEU A 161 -9.13 11.53 -3.74
N LEU A 162 -10.24 10.81 -3.88
CA LEU A 162 -10.87 10.13 -2.73
C LEU A 162 -9.95 9.05 -2.15
N THR A 163 -9.23 8.33 -3.00
CA THR A 163 -8.26 7.31 -2.56
C THR A 163 -7.11 7.95 -1.79
N TYR A 164 -6.53 9.04 -2.31
CA TYR A 164 -5.46 9.75 -1.59
C TYR A 164 -5.96 10.40 -0.29
N LEU A 165 -7.18 10.91 -0.25
CA LEU A 165 -7.78 11.41 0.99
C LEU A 165 -8.01 10.31 2.02
N LYS A 166 -8.46 9.14 1.60
CA LYS A 166 -8.57 7.96 2.49
C LYS A 166 -7.20 7.52 3.00
N GLN A 167 -6.19 7.48 2.13
CA GLN A 167 -4.81 7.15 2.52
C GLN A 167 -4.25 8.17 3.51
N LEU A 168 -4.42 9.47 3.25
CA LEU A 168 -4.03 10.53 4.18
C LEU A 168 -4.74 10.38 5.53
N ALA A 169 -6.04 10.17 5.53
CA ALA A 169 -6.80 10.00 6.77
C ALA A 169 -6.34 8.76 7.57
N SER A 170 -6.11 7.64 6.89
CA SER A 170 -5.68 6.39 7.53
C SER A 170 -4.29 6.47 8.19
N SER A 171 -3.40 7.33 7.70
CA SER A 171 -2.10 7.57 8.31
C SER A 171 -2.16 8.71 9.34
N LEU A 172 -2.83 9.80 9.02
CA LEU A 172 -2.88 11.00 9.85
C LEU A 172 -3.63 10.77 11.18
N LEU A 173 -4.79 10.10 11.15
CA LEU A 173 -5.61 9.92 12.36
C LEU A 173 -4.90 9.13 13.46
N PRO A 174 -4.29 7.96 13.21
CA PRO A 174 -3.49 7.25 14.20
C PRO A 174 -2.29 8.07 14.69
N THR A 175 -1.58 8.76 13.79
CA THR A 175 -0.45 9.64 14.14
C THR A 175 -0.90 10.72 15.11
N LEU A 176 -1.97 11.47 14.78
CA LEU A 176 -2.50 12.52 15.65
C LEU A 176 -2.95 11.97 17.01
N LEU A 177 -3.52 10.77 17.05
CA LEU A 177 -3.93 10.15 18.30
C LEU A 177 -2.72 9.76 19.16
N LEU A 178 -1.79 9.00 18.61
CA LEU A 178 -0.65 8.45 19.35
C LEU A 178 0.33 9.54 19.79
N GLU A 179 0.70 10.41 18.89
CA GLU A 179 1.61 11.49 19.18
C GLU A 179 0.97 12.58 20.06
N GLY A 180 -0.34 12.83 19.83
CA GLY A 180 -1.10 13.77 20.66
C GLY A 180 -1.18 13.34 22.12
N ILE A 181 -1.38 12.06 22.42
CA ILE A 181 -1.36 11.51 23.76
C ILE A 181 -0.01 11.76 24.43
N LEU A 182 1.10 11.68 23.70
CA LEU A 182 2.43 11.90 24.25
C LEU A 182 2.71 13.36 24.68
N LEU A 183 1.94 14.33 24.19
CA LEU A 183 2.03 15.72 24.70
C LEU A 183 1.81 15.79 26.24
N LEU A 184 0.97 14.90 26.78
CA LEU A 184 0.66 14.87 28.22
C LEU A 184 1.88 14.52 29.09
N PRO A 185 2.53 13.36 28.95
CA PRO A 185 3.66 12.97 29.80
C PRO A 185 4.87 13.87 29.60
N PHE A 186 5.06 14.41 28.38
CA PHE A 186 6.15 15.34 28.08
C PHE A 186 5.89 16.77 28.60
N GLY A 187 4.65 17.08 29.07
CA GLY A 187 4.31 18.37 29.67
C GLY A 187 4.07 19.51 28.68
N PHE A 188 3.68 19.13 27.46
CA PHE A 188 3.35 20.08 26.38
C PHE A 188 1.86 20.23 26.13
N TRP A 189 0.98 19.62 26.94
CA TRP A 189 -0.45 19.67 26.77
C TRP A 189 -1.01 21.04 27.16
N ASP A 190 -1.13 21.93 26.18
CA ASP A 190 -1.87 23.18 26.25
C ASP A 190 -2.44 23.55 24.87
N ARG A 191 -3.36 24.51 24.82
CA ARG A 191 -4.07 24.87 23.58
C ARG A 191 -3.16 25.36 22.48
N ARG A 192 -2.07 26.07 22.81
CA ARG A 192 -1.12 26.62 21.84
C ARG A 192 -0.28 25.52 21.24
N ASN A 193 0.27 24.68 22.09
CA ASN A 193 1.08 23.53 21.67
C ASN A 193 0.25 22.51 20.87
N ALA A 194 -1.00 22.27 21.28
CA ALA A 194 -1.91 21.40 20.54
C ALA A 194 -2.17 21.94 19.12
N LYS A 195 -2.44 23.25 18.96
CA LYS A 195 -2.57 23.84 17.62
C LYS A 195 -1.30 23.69 16.80
N LEU A 196 -0.15 23.96 17.38
CA LEU A 196 1.14 23.77 16.69
C LEU A 196 1.33 22.33 16.26
N PHE A 197 1.07 21.38 17.16
CA PHE A 197 1.13 19.95 16.90
C PHE A 197 0.24 19.54 15.71
N PHE A 198 -1.02 19.94 15.71
CA PHE A 198 -1.94 19.64 14.61
C PHE A 198 -1.46 20.21 13.27
N VAL A 199 -1.05 21.48 13.25
CA VAL A 199 -0.58 22.14 12.03
C VAL A 199 0.68 21.45 11.47
N VAL A 200 1.62 21.10 12.33
CA VAL A 200 2.87 20.46 11.92
C VAL A 200 2.58 19.07 11.36
N ASN A 201 1.83 18.24 12.08
CA ASN A 201 1.53 16.87 11.62
C ASN A 201 0.69 16.85 10.35
N ILE A 202 -0.32 17.72 10.23
CA ILE A 202 -1.09 17.81 8.97
C ILE A 202 -0.17 18.22 7.82
N GLY A 203 0.71 19.19 8.03
CA GLY A 203 1.64 19.66 7.01
C GLY A 203 2.64 18.59 6.58
N THR A 204 3.23 17.85 7.51
CA THR A 204 4.21 16.79 7.22
C THR A 204 3.56 15.57 6.56
N GLN A 205 2.39 15.17 7.02
CA GLN A 205 1.63 14.07 6.40
C GLN A 205 1.10 14.43 5.00
N LEU A 206 0.68 15.68 4.81
CA LEU A 206 0.30 16.16 3.47
C LEU A 206 1.50 16.16 2.52
N LEU A 207 2.65 16.64 2.99
CA LEU A 207 3.92 16.60 2.23
C LEU A 207 4.25 15.16 1.81
N LEU A 208 4.20 14.21 2.74
CA LEU A 208 4.45 12.79 2.47
C LEU A 208 3.47 12.25 1.42
N THR A 209 2.19 12.54 1.56
CA THR A 209 1.15 12.09 0.63
C THR A 209 1.35 12.67 -0.77
N VAL A 210 1.64 13.97 -0.88
CA VAL A 210 1.86 14.64 -2.18
C VAL A 210 3.09 14.08 -2.88
N VAL A 211 4.21 13.93 -2.17
CA VAL A 211 5.45 13.40 -2.76
C VAL A 211 5.26 11.96 -3.23
N THR A 212 4.64 11.11 -2.42
CA THR A 212 4.38 9.72 -2.81
C THR A 212 3.39 9.61 -3.97
N ALA A 213 2.36 10.45 -4.02
CA ALA A 213 1.44 10.54 -5.16
C ALA A 213 2.15 11.00 -6.44
N ALA A 214 3.02 12.01 -6.34
CA ALA A 214 3.80 12.50 -7.47
C ALA A 214 4.72 11.41 -8.05
N CYS A 215 5.40 10.63 -7.21
CA CYS A 215 6.23 9.50 -7.65
C CYS A 215 5.43 8.48 -8.47
N MET A 216 4.19 8.20 -8.06
CA MET A 216 3.29 7.31 -8.80
C MET A 216 2.87 7.92 -10.14
N TRP A 217 2.52 9.21 -10.13
CA TRP A 217 2.02 9.90 -11.32
C TRP A 217 3.07 10.00 -12.44
N ILE A 218 4.33 10.20 -12.10
CA ILE A 218 5.43 10.25 -13.08
C ILE A 218 5.90 8.86 -13.54
N GLY A 219 5.20 7.78 -13.16
CA GLY A 219 5.51 6.42 -13.59
C GLY A 219 6.80 5.84 -12.99
N MET A 220 7.13 6.26 -11.78
CA MET A 220 8.30 5.78 -11.05
C MET A 220 7.91 5.10 -9.73
N PRO A 221 7.12 4.04 -9.74
CA PRO A 221 6.60 3.41 -8.51
C PRO A 221 7.73 2.88 -7.61
N PHE A 222 8.84 2.42 -8.19
CA PHE A 222 10.00 1.95 -7.44
C PHE A 222 10.68 3.07 -6.66
N TYR A 223 10.77 4.28 -7.23
CA TYR A 223 11.36 5.44 -6.55
C TYR A 223 10.60 5.84 -5.30
N ARG A 224 9.32 5.51 -5.20
CA ARG A 224 8.54 5.73 -3.98
C ARG A 224 9.19 5.08 -2.76
N TYR A 225 9.65 3.84 -2.87
CA TYR A 225 10.33 3.15 -1.76
C TYR A 225 11.68 3.80 -1.42
N LEU A 226 12.43 4.21 -2.44
CA LEU A 226 13.70 4.90 -2.25
C LEU A 226 13.52 6.31 -1.66
N VAL A 227 12.39 6.96 -1.91
CA VAL A 227 12.11 8.33 -1.43
C VAL A 227 11.41 8.31 -0.07
N PHE A 228 10.59 7.29 0.22
CA PHE A 228 9.77 7.24 1.41
C PHE A 228 10.59 7.29 2.71
N ALA A 229 11.54 6.38 2.90
CA ALA A 229 12.33 6.33 4.13
C ALA A 229 13.21 7.58 4.34
N PRO A 230 13.94 8.11 3.34
CA PRO A 230 14.62 9.39 3.49
C PRO A 230 13.67 10.54 3.78
N LEU A 231 12.50 10.58 3.17
CA LEU A 231 11.50 11.63 3.40
C LEU A 231 10.96 11.59 4.84
N GLU A 232 10.68 10.41 5.38
CA GLU A 232 10.30 10.25 6.78
C GLU A 232 11.40 10.78 7.73
N LEU A 233 12.66 10.46 7.46
CA LEU A 233 13.77 11.01 8.25
C LEU A 233 13.83 12.54 8.19
N VAL A 234 13.61 13.11 7.01
CA VAL A 234 13.52 14.57 6.83
C VAL A 234 12.35 15.14 7.64
N ILE A 235 11.20 14.49 7.62
CA ILE A 235 10.02 14.87 8.42
C ILE A 235 10.36 14.86 9.91
N TRP A 236 10.99 13.81 10.43
CA TRP A 236 11.42 13.74 11.83
C TRP A 236 12.32 14.90 12.21
N ILE A 237 13.27 15.28 11.34
CA ILE A 237 14.16 16.41 11.57
C ILE A 237 13.36 17.74 11.56
N ILE A 238 12.47 17.94 10.61
CA ILE A 238 11.63 19.13 10.50
C ILE A 238 10.79 19.29 11.78
N GLU A 239 10.12 18.24 12.21
CA GLU A 239 9.30 18.25 13.42
C GLU A 239 10.13 18.52 14.68
N ALA A 240 11.27 17.84 14.83
CA ALA A 240 12.16 18.07 15.95
C ALA A 240 12.66 19.52 16.01
N VAL A 241 12.99 20.12 14.86
CA VAL A 241 13.45 21.52 14.77
C VAL A 241 12.30 22.50 15.10
N ILE A 242 11.10 22.26 14.55
CA ILE A 242 9.93 23.11 14.80
C ILE A 242 9.53 23.03 16.28
N TYR A 243 9.42 21.83 16.83
CA TYR A 243 9.04 21.62 18.23
C TYR A 243 10.07 22.19 19.18
N ARG A 244 11.37 22.02 18.90
CA ARG A 244 12.44 22.67 19.68
C ARG A 244 12.30 24.18 19.74
N LYS A 245 11.89 24.82 18.64
CA LYS A 245 11.79 26.28 18.54
C LYS A 245 10.46 26.84 19.03
N ARG A 246 9.37 26.09 18.95
CA ARG A 246 8.02 26.63 19.08
C ARG A 246 7.20 26.05 20.23
N LEU A 247 7.48 24.80 20.69
CA LEU A 247 6.80 24.24 21.85
C LEU A 247 7.18 25.04 23.11
N GLN A 248 6.16 25.38 23.85
CA GLN A 248 6.33 26.12 25.13
C GLN A 248 5.96 25.19 26.28
N THR A 249 6.75 25.30 27.33
CA THR A 249 6.51 24.54 28.55
C THR A 249 6.90 25.37 29.77
N ARG A 250 6.16 25.15 30.86
CA ARG A 250 6.52 25.67 32.20
C ARG A 250 7.40 24.69 32.97
N ARG A 251 7.66 23.49 32.41
CA ARG A 251 8.46 22.45 33.05
C ARG A 251 9.89 22.54 32.58
N GLU A 252 10.84 22.81 33.46
CA GLU A 252 12.27 22.84 33.18
C GLU A 252 12.84 21.52 32.63
N THR A 253 12.14 20.40 32.91
CA THR A 253 12.53 19.04 32.51
C THR A 253 11.91 18.58 31.19
N ALA A 254 11.21 19.46 30.49
CA ALA A 254 10.60 19.09 29.22
C ALA A 254 11.58 19.21 28.05
N HIS A 255 11.65 18.19 27.23
CA HIS A 255 12.59 18.10 26.11
C HIS A 255 11.82 17.95 24.79
N PRO A 256 11.59 19.07 24.04
CA PRO A 256 10.83 19.03 22.80
C PRO A 256 11.37 18.06 21.74
N VAL A 257 12.70 17.96 21.62
CA VAL A 257 13.34 17.03 20.68
C VAL A 257 13.11 15.58 21.09
N ALA A 258 13.20 15.28 22.38
CA ALA A 258 12.89 13.94 22.87
C ALA A 258 11.42 13.57 22.65
N TYR A 259 10.52 14.53 22.81
CA TYR A 259 9.12 14.36 22.46
C TYR A 259 8.97 14.01 20.98
N ALA A 260 9.52 14.80 20.06
CA ALA A 260 9.44 14.55 18.62
C ALA A 260 9.94 13.16 18.24
N LEU A 261 11.12 12.77 18.74
CA LEU A 261 11.69 11.44 18.42
C LEU A 261 10.85 10.29 18.98
N CYS A 262 10.36 10.40 20.23
CA CYS A 262 9.51 9.37 20.80
C CYS A 262 8.14 9.28 20.11
N ALA A 263 7.57 10.41 19.73
CA ALA A 263 6.29 10.49 19.07
C ALA A 263 6.36 9.84 17.68
N ASN A 264 7.29 10.24 16.85
CA ASN A 264 7.52 9.66 15.52
C ASN A 264 7.90 8.18 15.58
N ALA A 265 8.75 7.76 16.53
CA ALA A 265 9.09 6.35 16.69
C ALA A 265 7.87 5.50 17.08
N LEU A 266 6.98 6.03 17.93
CA LEU A 266 5.75 5.32 18.32
C LEU A 266 4.76 5.23 17.16
N SER A 267 4.55 6.29 16.39
CA SER A 267 3.64 6.28 15.25
C SER A 267 4.17 5.37 14.13
N ALA A 268 5.47 5.39 13.85
CA ALA A 268 6.10 4.47 12.89
C ALA A 268 5.94 3.00 13.34
N ALA A 269 6.21 2.70 14.61
CA ALA A 269 6.03 1.35 15.16
C ALA A 269 4.58 0.89 15.08
N ALA A 270 3.60 1.76 15.39
CA ALA A 270 2.19 1.45 15.29
C ALA A 270 1.74 1.21 13.84
N THR A 271 2.29 1.95 12.88
CA THR A 271 2.03 1.75 11.45
C THR A 271 2.53 0.37 11.00
N LEU A 272 3.75 -0.01 11.37
CA LEU A 272 4.30 -1.33 11.08
C LEU A 272 3.46 -2.46 11.70
N PHE A 273 3.01 -2.27 12.94
CA PHE A 273 2.17 -3.24 13.63
C PHE A 273 0.77 -3.37 13.00
N SER A 274 0.15 -2.26 12.61
CA SER A 274 -1.19 -2.28 12.00
C SER A 274 -1.19 -2.93 10.61
N VAL A 275 -0.14 -2.77 9.83
CA VAL A 275 0.02 -3.49 8.55
C VAL A 275 0.04 -5.01 8.77
N HIS A 276 0.73 -5.49 9.80
CA HIS A 276 0.77 -6.91 10.13
C HIS A 276 -0.56 -7.48 10.65
N MET A 277 -1.34 -6.68 11.39
CA MET A 277 -2.61 -7.12 11.96
C MET A 277 -3.79 -7.05 10.98
N ILE A 278 -3.74 -6.11 10.03
CA ILE A 278 -4.82 -5.92 9.04
C ILE A 278 -4.65 -6.89 7.85
N PHE A 279 -3.40 -7.29 7.57
CA PHE A 279 -3.08 -8.21 6.48
C PHE A 279 -2.26 -9.42 6.99
N PRO A 280 -2.85 -10.30 7.83
CA PRO A 280 -2.14 -11.49 8.35
C PRO A 280 -1.82 -12.53 7.27
N TRP A 281 -2.25 -12.31 6.04
CA TRP A 281 -2.13 -13.25 4.91
C TRP A 281 -1.27 -12.69 3.75
N VAL A 282 -0.54 -11.62 3.95
CA VAL A 282 0.41 -11.07 2.97
C VAL A 282 1.84 -11.40 3.34
#